data_03a50b2188204a336ea80d69207fc9c0
#
_entry.id   03a50b2188204a336ea80d69207fc9c0
#
_cell.length_a   1.000
_cell.length_b   1.000
_cell.length_c   1.000
_cell.angle_alpha   90.00
_cell.angle_beta   90.00
_cell.angle_gamma   90.00
#
_symmetry.space_group_name_H-M   'P 1'
#
loop_
_entity.id
_entity.type
_entity.pdbx_description
1 polymer ?
#
loop_
_entity_poly.entity_id
_entity_poly.type
_entity_poly.pdbx_seq_one_letter_code
_entity_poly.pdbx_strand_id
1 'polypeptide(L)'
;MILLLNGSINAGKTTVSQQIMKMLPRTAHVEVDDLHGFVEWMPLAEAIPLNLANAAAVTRNFVAFGLNVVISMPLRQEDYDYLMQELQPLGVPIHCVTLDPSMAVALTNRGTRELTEWELRRIPQLYAEGIPNPAFGITIDNAPQTPEETARQILDTIEEGHNAAK
;
A
#
# COMPACT_ATOMS: atom_id res chain seq x y z
N MET A 1 1.18 14.72 -3.09
CA MET A 1 0.08 13.73 -3.00
C MET A 1 0.46 12.59 -2.05
N ILE A 2 -0.53 11.85 -1.56
CA ILE A 2 -0.36 10.61 -0.79
C ILE A 2 -1.03 9.48 -1.58
N LEU A 3 -0.37 8.33 -1.70
CA LEU A 3 -0.90 7.11 -2.29
C LEU A 3 -0.91 6.01 -1.22
N LEU A 4 -2.09 5.52 -0.87
CA LEU A 4 -2.28 4.31 -0.09
C LEU A 4 -2.25 3.12 -1.05
N LEU A 5 -1.24 2.27 -0.96
CA LEU A 5 -1.07 1.10 -1.81
C LEU A 5 -1.41 -0.16 -1.02
N ASN A 6 -2.64 -0.63 -1.23
CA ASN A 6 -3.21 -1.81 -0.58
C ASN A 6 -2.93 -3.09 -1.39
N GLY A 7 -3.11 -4.22 -0.76
CA GLY A 7 -3.05 -5.55 -1.35
C GLY A 7 -2.55 -6.61 -0.38
N SER A 8 -2.79 -7.87 -0.70
CA SER A 8 -2.34 -9.01 0.10
C SER A 8 -0.81 -9.06 0.23
N ILE A 9 -0.32 -9.93 1.09
CA ILE A 9 1.09 -10.36 1.07
C ILE A 9 1.39 -10.87 -0.35
N ASN A 10 2.58 -10.56 -0.85
CA ASN A 10 3.06 -10.95 -2.18
C ASN A 10 2.24 -10.40 -3.37
N ALA A 11 1.39 -9.39 -3.14
CA ALA A 11 0.70 -8.68 -4.23
C ALA A 11 1.63 -7.78 -5.07
N GLY A 12 2.85 -7.51 -4.57
CA GLY A 12 3.85 -6.71 -5.29
C GLY A 12 3.94 -5.25 -4.83
N LYS A 13 3.30 -4.88 -3.71
CA LYS A 13 3.27 -3.50 -3.18
C LYS A 13 4.65 -2.84 -3.11
N THR A 14 5.59 -3.48 -2.42
CA THR A 14 6.95 -2.94 -2.24
C THR A 14 7.65 -2.70 -3.57
N THR A 15 7.57 -3.66 -4.49
CA THR A 15 8.23 -3.56 -5.81
C THR A 15 7.59 -2.48 -6.67
N VAL A 16 6.26 -2.36 -6.66
CA VAL A 16 5.53 -1.31 -7.38
C VAL A 16 5.82 0.07 -6.78
N SER A 17 5.86 0.19 -5.43
CA SER A 17 6.26 1.44 -4.75
C SER A 17 7.65 1.90 -5.19
N GLN A 18 8.61 0.99 -5.32
CA GLN A 18 9.95 1.31 -5.80
C GLN A 18 9.96 1.82 -7.26
N GLN A 19 9.08 1.30 -8.13
CA GLN A 19 8.94 1.82 -9.49
C GLN A 19 8.27 3.21 -9.50
N ILE A 20 7.24 3.41 -8.68
CA ILE A 20 6.61 4.73 -8.51
C ILE A 20 7.65 5.78 -8.07
N MET A 21 8.52 5.45 -7.10
CA MET A 21 9.58 6.34 -6.65
C MET A 21 10.57 6.73 -7.77
N LYS A 22 10.82 5.82 -8.73
CA LYS A 22 11.67 6.13 -9.89
C LYS A 22 10.98 7.03 -10.92
N MET A 23 9.66 6.87 -11.09
CA MET A 23 8.86 7.61 -12.07
C MET A 23 8.40 8.96 -11.56
N LEU A 24 8.09 9.06 -10.25
CA LEU A 24 7.60 10.26 -9.60
C LEU A 24 8.69 10.83 -8.68
N PRO A 25 9.40 11.90 -9.08
CA PRO A 25 10.45 12.51 -8.27
C PRO A 25 9.92 13.00 -6.91
N ARG A 26 10.82 13.07 -5.93
CA ARG A 26 10.50 13.53 -4.57
C ARG A 26 9.40 12.70 -3.89
N THR A 27 9.45 11.39 -4.04
CA THR A 27 8.54 10.44 -3.43
C THR A 27 9.23 9.64 -2.33
N ALA A 28 8.64 9.59 -1.14
CA ALA A 28 9.02 8.72 -0.04
C ALA A 28 8.13 7.46 -0.06
N HIS A 29 8.67 6.33 0.37
CA HIS A 29 7.92 5.09 0.60
C HIS A 29 7.91 4.76 2.09
N VAL A 30 6.74 4.53 2.64
CA VAL A 30 6.49 4.08 4.01
C VAL A 30 5.89 2.68 3.92
N GLU A 31 6.72 1.65 4.09
CA GLU A 31 6.26 0.27 4.29
C GLU A 31 5.87 0.14 5.76
N VAL A 32 4.57 -0.04 6.03
CA VAL A 32 4.08 -0.03 7.43
C VAL A 32 4.58 -1.24 8.20
N ASP A 33 4.78 -2.37 7.52
CA ASP A 33 5.31 -3.59 8.13
C ASP A 33 6.76 -3.40 8.63
N ASP A 34 7.55 -2.53 8.00
CA ASP A 34 8.91 -2.22 8.48
C ASP A 34 8.90 -1.49 9.83
N LEU A 35 7.84 -0.74 10.14
CA LEU A 35 7.70 -0.05 11.43
C LEU A 35 7.51 -1.05 12.58
N HIS A 36 7.03 -2.24 12.31
CA HIS A 36 6.94 -3.30 13.31
C HIS A 36 8.31 -3.71 13.84
N GLY A 37 9.37 -3.61 13.03
CA GLY A 37 10.74 -3.90 13.44
C GLY A 37 11.23 -3.09 14.64
N PHE A 38 10.65 -1.91 14.90
CA PHE A 38 10.98 -1.11 16.10
C PHE A 38 10.38 -1.70 17.40
N VAL A 39 9.35 -2.54 17.29
CA VAL A 39 8.62 -3.13 18.42
C VAL A 39 8.40 -4.63 18.20
N GLU A 40 9.40 -5.30 17.67
CA GLU A 40 9.37 -6.72 17.25
C GLU A 40 8.92 -7.68 18.37
N TRP A 41 9.13 -7.30 19.63
CA TRP A 41 8.66 -8.02 20.79
C TRP A 41 7.14 -7.95 21.02
N MET A 42 6.44 -6.99 20.39
CA MET A 42 4.99 -6.79 20.51
C MET A 42 4.25 -7.69 19.50
N PRO A 43 3.19 -8.40 19.90
CA PRO A 43 2.36 -9.16 18.96
C PRO A 43 1.82 -8.26 17.84
N LEU A 44 1.87 -8.72 16.60
CA LEU A 44 1.49 -7.93 15.42
C LEU A 44 0.09 -7.29 15.56
N ALA A 45 -0.90 -8.03 16.08
CA ALA A 45 -2.26 -7.49 16.25
C ALA A 45 -2.32 -6.28 17.20
N GLU A 46 -1.43 -6.23 18.20
CA GLU A 46 -1.33 -5.09 19.13
C GLU A 46 -0.50 -3.95 18.53
N ALA A 47 0.45 -4.27 17.66
CA ALA A 47 1.33 -3.31 17.02
C ALA A 47 0.65 -2.55 15.86
N ILE A 48 -0.38 -3.09 15.21
CA ILE A 48 -1.05 -2.48 14.06
C ILE A 48 -1.47 -1.03 14.35
N PRO A 49 -2.20 -0.69 15.44
CA PRO A 49 -2.60 0.69 15.70
C PRO A 49 -1.39 1.63 15.90
N LEU A 50 -0.33 1.15 16.55
CA LEU A 50 0.91 1.92 16.74
C LEU A 50 1.62 2.15 15.41
N ASN A 51 1.72 1.13 14.56
CA ASN A 51 2.38 1.22 13.27
C ASN A 51 1.62 2.18 12.33
N LEU A 52 0.28 2.16 12.35
CA LEU A 52 -0.55 3.12 11.61
C LEU A 52 -0.33 4.55 12.10
N ALA A 53 -0.29 4.77 13.42
CA ALA A 53 -0.01 6.09 13.99
C ALA A 53 1.39 6.59 13.60
N ASN A 54 2.39 5.73 13.63
CA ASN A 54 3.74 6.04 13.19
C ASN A 54 3.80 6.35 11.69
N ALA A 55 3.12 5.55 10.85
CA ALA A 55 3.02 5.79 9.41
C ALA A 55 2.39 7.16 9.11
N ALA A 56 1.30 7.50 9.79
CA ALA A 56 0.67 8.81 9.65
C ALA A 56 1.60 9.95 10.10
N ALA A 57 2.32 9.79 11.21
CA ALA A 57 3.26 10.79 11.72
C ALA A 57 4.43 11.03 10.76
N VAL A 58 5.03 9.96 10.24
CA VAL A 58 6.13 10.03 9.26
C VAL A 58 5.63 10.66 7.95
N THR A 59 4.43 10.30 7.50
CA THR A 59 3.81 10.86 6.30
C THR A 59 3.59 12.37 6.44
N ARG A 60 3.08 12.84 7.59
CA ARG A 60 2.94 14.28 7.87
C ARG A 60 4.26 15.03 7.72
N ASN A 61 5.35 14.46 8.25
CA ASN A 61 6.67 15.06 8.12
C ASN A 61 7.11 15.13 6.65
N PHE A 62 6.98 14.06 5.88
CA PHE A 62 7.35 14.06 4.46
C PHE A 62 6.53 15.06 3.64
N VAL A 63 5.22 15.13 3.86
CA VAL A 63 4.33 16.09 3.19
C VAL A 63 4.73 17.53 3.54
N ALA A 64 5.06 17.82 4.81
CA ALA A 64 5.55 19.14 5.23
C ALA A 64 6.84 19.56 4.52
N PHE A 65 7.68 18.59 4.12
CA PHE A 65 8.88 18.83 3.29
C PHE A 65 8.59 18.85 1.77
N GLY A 66 7.32 18.79 1.38
CA GLY A 66 6.89 18.84 -0.02
C GLY A 66 7.16 17.55 -0.80
N LEU A 67 7.20 16.40 -0.11
CA LEU A 67 7.35 15.10 -0.74
C LEU A 67 5.99 14.49 -1.06
N ASN A 68 5.95 13.69 -2.14
CA ASN A 68 4.90 12.68 -2.32
C ASN A 68 5.18 11.50 -1.40
N VAL A 69 4.15 10.77 -0.98
CA VAL A 69 4.31 9.62 -0.10
C VAL A 69 3.50 8.44 -0.63
N VAL A 70 4.14 7.29 -0.73
CA VAL A 70 3.47 6.00 -0.91
C VAL A 70 3.47 5.28 0.43
N ILE A 71 2.29 4.92 0.95
CA ILE A 71 2.13 4.10 2.15
C ILE A 71 1.66 2.73 1.71
N SER A 72 2.39 1.68 2.02
CA SER A 72 2.04 0.32 1.61
C SER A 72 1.81 -0.61 2.79
N MET A 73 0.67 -1.29 2.78
CA MET A 73 0.28 -2.34 3.73
C MET A 73 -0.99 -3.06 3.25
N PRO A 74 -1.34 -4.23 3.80
CA PRO A 74 -2.69 -4.76 3.72
C PRO A 74 -3.66 -3.88 4.54
N LEU A 75 -4.64 -3.24 3.90
CA LEU A 75 -5.58 -2.31 4.54
C LEU A 75 -6.96 -2.96 4.74
N ARG A 76 -7.44 -3.01 5.96
CA ARG A 76 -8.85 -3.20 6.28
C ARG A 76 -9.60 -1.88 6.18
N GLN A 77 -10.93 -1.92 6.23
CA GLN A 77 -11.74 -0.71 6.24
C GLN A 77 -11.37 0.22 7.41
N GLU A 78 -11.20 -0.34 8.61
CA GLU A 78 -10.83 0.40 9.81
C GLU A 78 -9.44 1.08 9.70
N ASP A 79 -8.47 0.40 9.09
CA ASP A 79 -7.12 0.93 8.86
C ASP A 79 -7.18 2.11 7.86
N TYR A 80 -7.96 1.93 6.78
CA TYR A 80 -8.20 2.97 5.78
C TYR A 80 -8.87 4.20 6.40
N ASP A 81 -9.96 4.00 7.16
CA ASP A 81 -10.70 5.09 7.80
C ASP A 81 -9.80 5.87 8.76
N TYR A 82 -8.98 5.17 9.54
CA TYR A 82 -8.00 5.79 10.42
C TYR A 82 -6.99 6.64 9.65
N LEU A 83 -6.37 6.10 8.61
CA LEU A 83 -5.41 6.85 7.80
C LEU A 83 -6.06 8.05 7.11
N MET A 84 -7.28 7.91 6.60
CA MET A 84 -8.02 9.03 6.01
C MET A 84 -8.27 10.13 7.05
N GLN A 85 -8.71 9.77 8.26
CA GLN A 85 -8.91 10.73 9.35
C GLN A 85 -7.63 11.50 9.69
N GLU A 86 -6.48 10.82 9.72
CA GLU A 86 -5.19 11.41 10.08
C GLU A 86 -4.54 12.23 8.97
N LEU A 87 -4.82 11.89 7.72
CA LEU A 87 -4.11 12.45 6.57
C LEU A 87 -4.92 13.48 5.78
N GLN A 88 -6.26 13.42 5.76
CA GLN A 88 -7.10 14.43 5.10
C GLN A 88 -6.81 15.88 5.54
N PRO A 89 -6.52 16.16 6.84
CA PRO A 89 -6.21 17.52 7.28
C PRO A 89 -4.95 18.11 6.65
N LEU A 90 -4.11 17.32 5.99
CA LEU A 90 -2.91 17.81 5.29
C LEU A 90 -3.22 18.58 4.01
N GLY A 91 -4.46 18.52 3.50
CA GLY A 91 -4.90 19.28 2.33
C GLY A 91 -4.23 18.91 1.01
N VAL A 92 -3.59 17.72 0.95
CA VAL A 92 -3.00 17.19 -0.28
C VAL A 92 -3.88 16.06 -0.85
N PRO A 93 -3.88 15.83 -2.18
CA PRO A 93 -4.62 14.72 -2.77
C PRO A 93 -4.19 13.37 -2.15
N ILE A 94 -5.19 12.56 -1.78
CA ILE A 94 -5.00 11.21 -1.27
C ILE A 94 -5.70 10.24 -2.22
N HIS A 95 -4.96 9.25 -2.69
CA HIS A 95 -5.45 8.19 -3.56
C HIS A 95 -5.27 6.86 -2.87
N CYS A 96 -6.16 5.91 -3.16
CA CYS A 96 -6.01 4.54 -2.69
C CYS A 96 -6.12 3.58 -3.87
N VAL A 97 -5.13 2.73 -4.02
CA VAL A 97 -5.07 1.70 -5.05
C VAL A 97 -4.80 0.35 -4.40
N THR A 98 -5.59 -0.64 -4.77
CA THR A 98 -5.44 -2.03 -4.34
C THR A 98 -4.84 -2.86 -5.46
N LEU A 99 -3.76 -3.57 -5.17
CA LEU A 99 -3.20 -4.60 -6.05
C LEU A 99 -3.91 -5.93 -5.75
N ASP A 100 -4.59 -6.47 -6.75
CA ASP A 100 -5.37 -7.72 -6.64
C ASP A 100 -4.91 -8.76 -7.68
N PRO A 101 -3.70 -9.31 -7.56
CA PRO A 101 -3.39 -10.54 -8.30
C PRO A 101 -4.26 -11.66 -7.73
N SER A 102 -4.67 -12.62 -8.57
CA SER A 102 -5.44 -13.76 -8.05
C SER A 102 -4.69 -14.45 -6.90
N MET A 103 -5.44 -15.04 -5.94
CA MET A 103 -4.85 -15.76 -4.82
C MET A 103 -3.86 -16.83 -5.26
N ALA A 104 -4.14 -17.52 -6.38
CA ALA A 104 -3.24 -18.51 -6.95
C ALA A 104 -1.89 -17.89 -7.34
N VAL A 105 -1.88 -16.68 -7.90
CA VAL A 105 -0.65 -15.94 -8.23
C VAL A 105 0.05 -15.46 -6.97
N ALA A 106 -0.68 -14.95 -5.98
CA ALA A 106 -0.11 -14.50 -4.72
C ALA A 106 0.57 -15.63 -3.91
N LEU A 107 0.11 -16.86 -4.08
CA LEU A 107 0.70 -18.07 -3.46
C LEU A 107 1.93 -18.62 -4.20
N THR A 108 2.32 -18.04 -5.33
CA THR A 108 3.54 -18.44 -6.06
C THR A 108 4.74 -17.60 -5.66
N ASN A 109 5.95 -18.14 -5.80
CA ASN A 109 7.16 -17.36 -5.65
C ASN A 109 7.27 -16.34 -6.80
N ARG A 110 7.10 -15.05 -6.47
CA ARG A 110 7.25 -13.94 -7.41
C ARG A 110 8.61 -13.27 -7.18
N GLY A 111 9.47 -13.32 -8.18
CA GLY A 111 10.82 -12.78 -8.05
C GLY A 111 11.81 -13.75 -7.39
N THR A 112 12.72 -13.22 -6.57
CA THR A 112 13.85 -13.98 -6.00
C THR A 112 13.60 -14.49 -4.58
N ARG A 113 12.48 -14.10 -3.94
CA ARG A 113 12.15 -14.45 -2.56
C ARG A 113 11.16 -15.62 -2.51
N GLU A 114 11.46 -16.60 -1.70
CA GLU A 114 10.51 -17.66 -1.36
C GLU A 114 9.54 -17.19 -0.27
N LEU A 115 8.30 -17.63 -0.36
CA LEU A 115 7.29 -17.40 0.67
C LEU A 115 7.59 -18.27 1.90
N THR A 116 7.50 -17.67 3.07
CA THR A 116 7.58 -18.38 4.33
C THR A 116 6.31 -19.18 4.58
N GLU A 117 6.38 -20.20 5.44
CA GLU A 117 5.20 -20.97 5.84
C GLU A 117 4.10 -20.09 6.49
N TRP A 118 4.51 -19.06 7.21
CA TRP A 118 3.57 -18.10 7.81
C TRP A 118 2.83 -17.32 6.71
N GLU A 119 3.55 -16.81 5.70
CA GLU A 119 2.95 -16.08 4.59
C GLU A 119 2.00 -16.96 3.78
N LEU A 120 2.38 -18.20 3.49
CA LEU A 120 1.51 -19.18 2.80
C LEU A 120 0.20 -19.44 3.56
N ARG A 121 0.23 -19.42 4.89
CA ARG A 121 -0.99 -19.52 5.72
C ARG A 121 -1.76 -18.20 5.79
N ARG A 122 -1.06 -17.06 5.79
CA ARG A 122 -1.69 -15.73 5.96
C ARG A 122 -2.36 -15.21 4.69
N ILE A 123 -1.80 -15.49 3.51
CA ILE A 123 -2.37 -15.04 2.22
C ILE A 123 -3.84 -15.44 2.07
N PRO A 124 -4.27 -16.72 2.21
CA PRO A 124 -5.68 -17.09 2.09
C PRO A 124 -6.59 -16.37 3.09
N GLN A 125 -6.09 -16.08 4.28
CA GLN A 125 -6.85 -15.33 5.28
C GLN A 125 -7.10 -13.89 4.84
N LEU A 126 -6.09 -13.22 4.28
CA LEU A 126 -6.23 -11.85 3.76
C LEU A 126 -7.24 -11.78 2.60
N TYR A 127 -7.27 -12.79 1.74
CA TYR A 127 -8.30 -12.89 0.69
C TYR A 127 -9.70 -13.11 1.29
N ALA A 128 -9.83 -13.96 2.30
CA ALA A 128 -11.09 -14.17 3.02
C ALA A 128 -11.55 -12.93 3.80
N GLU A 129 -10.62 -12.12 4.29
CA GLU A 129 -10.86 -10.83 4.95
C GLU A 129 -11.25 -9.71 3.95
N GLY A 130 -11.19 -9.96 2.64
CA GLY A 130 -11.57 -8.99 1.61
C GLY A 130 -10.49 -7.94 1.28
N ILE A 131 -9.27 -8.11 1.75
CA ILE A 131 -8.18 -7.15 1.50
C ILE A 131 -7.98 -6.83 0.02
N PRO A 132 -8.00 -7.81 -0.92
CA PRO A 132 -7.82 -7.52 -2.35
C PRO A 132 -9.02 -6.88 -3.04
N ASN A 133 -10.19 -6.89 -2.40
CA ASN A 133 -11.42 -6.31 -2.97
C ASN A 133 -12.16 -5.44 -1.95
N PRO A 134 -11.54 -4.34 -1.49
CA PRO A 134 -12.15 -3.43 -0.52
C PRO A 134 -13.26 -2.59 -1.16
N ALA A 135 -14.09 -1.97 -0.30
CA ALA A 135 -15.14 -1.03 -0.75
C ALA A 135 -14.60 0.39 -1.04
N PHE A 136 -13.29 0.63 -0.89
CA PHE A 136 -12.65 1.92 -1.07
C PHE A 136 -11.55 1.88 -2.14
N GLY A 137 -11.29 3.05 -2.74
CA GLY A 137 -10.23 3.19 -3.74
C GLY A 137 -10.54 2.51 -5.07
N ILE A 138 -9.49 2.23 -5.84
CA ILE A 138 -9.55 1.51 -7.13
C ILE A 138 -8.76 0.21 -7.00
N THR A 139 -9.23 -0.84 -7.69
CA THR A 139 -8.56 -2.15 -7.70
C THR A 139 -7.96 -2.42 -9.08
N ILE A 140 -6.73 -2.91 -9.11
CA ILE A 140 -5.98 -3.25 -10.31
C ILE A 140 -5.55 -4.72 -10.22
N ASP A 141 -5.97 -5.54 -11.18
CA ASP A 141 -5.36 -6.85 -11.38
C ASP A 141 -3.97 -6.67 -12.03
N ASN A 142 -2.95 -6.84 -11.23
CA ASN A 142 -1.56 -6.70 -11.67
C ASN A 142 -0.87 -8.05 -11.95
N ALA A 143 -1.63 -9.14 -12.01
CA ALA A 143 -1.07 -10.47 -12.29
C ALA A 143 -0.38 -10.55 -13.67
N PRO A 144 -0.96 -9.99 -14.75
CA PRO A 144 -0.35 -10.05 -16.08
C PRO A 144 0.73 -8.97 -16.32
N GLN A 145 0.95 -8.06 -15.37
CA GLN A 145 1.78 -6.88 -15.56
C GLN A 145 3.14 -7.00 -14.90
N THR A 146 4.13 -6.34 -15.47
CA THR A 146 5.38 -6.03 -14.78
C THR A 146 5.15 -4.98 -13.70
N PRO A 147 6.02 -4.89 -12.69
CA PRO A 147 5.93 -3.83 -11.68
C PRO A 147 5.99 -2.41 -12.27
N GLU A 148 6.72 -2.23 -13.37
CA GLU A 148 6.81 -0.95 -14.07
C GLU A 148 5.49 -0.58 -14.77
N GLU A 149 4.87 -1.52 -15.46
CA GLU A 149 3.56 -1.32 -16.10
C GLU A 149 2.49 -1.01 -15.07
N THR A 150 2.47 -1.73 -13.95
CA THR A 150 1.55 -1.48 -12.85
C THR A 150 1.75 -0.08 -12.26
N ALA A 151 3.00 0.33 -12.00
CA ALA A 151 3.29 1.66 -11.49
C ALA A 151 2.85 2.77 -12.45
N ARG A 152 3.06 2.58 -13.75
CA ARG A 152 2.62 3.52 -14.80
C ARG A 152 1.10 3.63 -14.82
N GLN A 153 0.40 2.51 -14.85
CA GLN A 153 -1.07 2.49 -14.81
C GLN A 153 -1.63 3.22 -13.58
N ILE A 154 -1.02 3.03 -12.41
CA ILE A 154 -1.41 3.73 -11.19
C ILE A 154 -1.28 5.23 -11.36
N LEU A 155 -0.14 5.71 -11.85
CA LEU A 155 0.12 7.14 -12.02
C LEU A 155 -0.82 7.76 -13.08
N ASP A 156 -1.03 7.10 -14.20
CA ASP A 156 -1.94 7.54 -15.27
C ASP A 156 -3.39 7.65 -14.73
N THR A 157 -3.85 6.66 -13.97
CA THR A 157 -5.20 6.66 -13.37
C THR A 157 -5.38 7.80 -12.37
N ILE A 158 -4.34 8.13 -11.59
CA ILE A 158 -4.37 9.25 -10.64
C ILE A 158 -4.44 10.60 -11.39
N GLU A 159 -3.67 10.76 -12.48
CA GLU A 159 -3.68 11.98 -13.29
C GLU A 159 -5.02 12.19 -14.00
N GLU A 160 -5.61 11.14 -14.57
CA GLU A 160 -6.93 11.19 -15.20
C GLU A 160 -8.03 11.59 -14.22
N GLY A 161 -8.04 11.00 -13.03
CA GLY A 161 -8.97 11.36 -11.96
C GLY A 161 -8.85 12.81 -11.52
N HIS A 162 -7.64 13.35 -11.49
CA HIS A 162 -7.40 14.77 -11.17
C HIS A 162 -7.90 15.72 -12.25
N ASN A 163 -7.78 15.35 -13.52
CA ASN A 163 -8.24 16.16 -14.65
C ASN A 163 -9.77 16.14 -14.81
N ALA A 164 -10.43 15.06 -14.43
CA ALA A 164 -11.90 14.93 -14.47
C ALA A 164 -12.61 15.71 -13.33
N ALA A 165 -11.89 16.08 -12.27
CA ALA A 165 -12.43 16.81 -11.12
C ALA A 165 -12.27 18.35 -11.22
N LYS A 166 -11.66 18.86 -12.29
CA LYS A 166 -11.54 20.29 -12.62
C LYS A 166 -12.59 20.73 -13.61
#